data_d6dd17b879bb818ca6c930be6a7076a4
#
_entry.id   d6dd17b879bb818ca6c930be6a7076a4
#
_cell.length_a   1.000
_cell.length_b   1.000
_cell.length_c   1.000
_cell.angle_alpha   90.00
_cell.angle_beta   90.00
_cell.angle_gamma   90.00
#
_symmetry.space_group_name_H-M   'P 1'
#
loop_
_entity.id
_entity.type
_entity.pdbx_description
1 polymer ?
#
loop_
_entity_poly.entity_id
_entity_poly.type
_entity_poly.pdbx_seq_one_letter_code
_entity_poly.pdbx_strand_id
1 'polypeptide(L)'
;MKRTHSWTWLLAVSLLLAGCASAPPITGPADRPSAPAAVPGRVDAAASIATKGPRKRVAVIKFTDKSAYGRGRLGGAVQDILITELSRSGQFILVSRGADMDLVLDEQDLAGTTTIKKGTGAKAGEILGLNAIVTGAVSQFGVKQKSATYLLGASKVQTAEATVDVRLIDASTGQVIYAESGNGVYEESSTQVLGMGGTKGYDETMEGKALRAAISKFIDNLIQRMATIEWSGKVAAVDGDEITVNAGRKTGLLVGDRLRVFGEGREVIDPDTKVSLGRKPGREKGEIVVTDFFGEDAAVCRRKAGESFAVNDIVKLAR
;
A
#
# COMPACT_ATOMS: atom_id res chain seq x y z
N MET A 1 -44.88 63.65 -24.09
CA MET A 1 -45.84 64.38 -23.24
C MET A 1 -45.66 63.96 -21.81
N LYS A 2 -45.03 64.87 -20.99
CA LYS A 2 -45.57 65.52 -19.75
C LYS A 2 -45.92 64.49 -18.65
N ARG A 3 -45.46 64.52 -17.41
CA ARG A 3 -44.83 65.49 -16.50
C ARG A 3 -44.51 64.72 -15.21
N THR A 4 -43.32 64.80 -14.66
CA THR A 4 -42.88 65.47 -13.42
C THR A 4 -43.88 65.55 -12.27
N HIS A 5 -43.46 65.06 -11.08
CA HIS A 5 -43.36 65.89 -9.86
C HIS A 5 -42.62 65.16 -8.75
N SER A 6 -41.55 65.78 -8.36
CA SER A 6 -40.82 65.76 -7.14
C SER A 6 -41.69 66.21 -5.95
N TRP A 7 -41.41 65.80 -4.72
CA TRP A 7 -41.29 66.71 -3.57
C TRP A 7 -40.61 66.01 -2.37
N THR A 8 -39.61 66.70 -1.98
CA THR A 8 -38.82 66.63 -0.74
C THR A 8 -39.59 67.15 0.46
N TRP A 9 -39.28 66.69 1.68
CA TRP A 9 -39.24 67.38 2.99
C TRP A 9 -38.58 66.43 4.00
N LEU A 10 -37.42 66.64 4.46
CA LEU A 10 -36.73 67.44 5.49
C LEU A 10 -37.25 67.27 6.93
N LEU A 11 -36.30 66.77 7.75
CA LEU A 11 -35.97 67.04 9.15
C LEU A 11 -36.97 66.73 10.27
N ALA A 12 -36.50 65.91 11.21
CA ALA A 12 -36.38 66.30 12.64
C ALA A 12 -35.46 65.35 13.40
N VAL A 13 -34.43 65.90 13.95
CA VAL A 13 -33.53 65.47 14.96
C VAL A 13 -34.27 65.37 16.28
N SER A 14 -34.08 64.20 17.01
CA SER A 14 -34.21 64.21 18.47
C SER A 14 -33.32 63.11 19.09
N LEU A 15 -32.40 63.65 19.80
CA LEU A 15 -31.44 63.03 20.71
C LEU A 15 -32.14 62.74 22.03
N LEU A 16 -32.06 61.48 22.55
CA LEU A 16 -32.20 61.22 23.99
C LEU A 16 -31.58 59.85 24.37
N LEU A 17 -30.45 59.92 24.98
CA LEU A 17 -29.90 59.33 26.21
C LEU A 17 -30.35 57.92 26.68
N ALA A 18 -29.30 57.08 26.78
CA ALA A 18 -28.94 56.23 27.91
C ALA A 18 -29.95 55.26 28.52
N GLY A 19 -29.66 54.00 28.35
CA GLY A 19 -30.20 52.90 29.16
C GLY A 19 -29.29 51.70 29.06
N CYS A 20 -28.26 51.61 29.93
CA CYS A 20 -27.53 50.37 30.17
C CYS A 20 -28.48 49.33 30.79
N ALA A 21 -28.87 48.33 30.06
CA ALA A 21 -29.46 47.12 30.59
C ALA A 21 -28.46 45.99 30.34
N SER A 22 -27.74 45.60 31.37
CA SER A 22 -26.92 44.41 31.42
C SER A 22 -27.82 43.18 31.29
N ALA A 23 -27.73 42.49 30.18
CA ALA A 23 -28.31 41.16 30.00
C ALA A 23 -27.46 40.12 30.76
N PRO A 24 -28.09 39.16 31.47
CA PRO A 24 -27.35 38.11 32.12
C PRO A 24 -26.73 37.15 31.08
N PRO A 25 -25.57 36.51 31.40
CA PRO A 25 -24.96 35.55 30.50
C PRO A 25 -25.82 34.30 30.41
N ILE A 26 -26.25 33.95 29.20
CA ILE A 26 -26.89 32.67 28.92
C ILE A 26 -25.79 31.62 28.94
N THR A 27 -25.61 30.95 30.07
CA THR A 27 -24.83 29.70 30.20
C THR A 27 -25.74 28.54 29.83
N GLY A 28 -25.90 28.29 28.52
CA GLY A 28 -26.38 27.01 27.99
C GLY A 28 -25.20 26.27 27.44
N PRO A 29 -25.08 24.94 27.62
CA PRO A 29 -24.04 24.21 26.93
C PRO A 29 -24.30 24.32 25.44
N ALA A 30 -23.40 25.02 24.73
CA ALA A 30 -23.38 25.00 23.30
C ALA A 30 -23.09 23.56 22.86
N ASP A 31 -24.09 22.89 22.35
CA ASP A 31 -23.93 21.70 21.53
C ASP A 31 -23.06 22.11 20.34
N ARG A 32 -21.74 21.98 20.52
CA ARG A 32 -20.84 21.94 19.40
C ARG A 32 -21.20 20.69 18.63
N PRO A 33 -21.49 20.78 17.32
CA PRO A 33 -21.57 19.60 16.50
C PRO A 33 -20.25 18.83 16.73
N SER A 34 -20.36 17.64 17.25
CA SER A 34 -19.21 16.74 17.42
C SER A 34 -18.50 16.66 16.09
N ALA A 35 -17.23 17.07 16.09
CA ALA A 35 -16.37 16.89 14.93
C ALA A 35 -16.53 15.44 14.46
N PRO A 36 -16.61 15.20 13.14
CA PRO A 36 -16.69 13.85 12.62
C PRO A 36 -15.55 13.06 13.23
N ALA A 37 -15.89 11.90 13.84
CA ALA A 37 -14.93 11.03 14.48
C ALA A 37 -13.73 10.86 13.52
N ALA A 38 -12.55 11.24 13.99
CA ALA A 38 -11.33 11.11 13.24
C ALA A 38 -11.27 9.66 12.74
N VAL A 39 -11.13 9.49 11.43
CA VAL A 39 -10.91 8.18 10.82
C VAL A 39 -9.66 7.62 11.49
N PRO A 40 -9.74 6.55 12.30
CA PRO A 40 -8.57 5.97 12.89
C PRO A 40 -7.82 5.27 11.75
N GLY A 41 -6.65 5.74 11.39
CA GLY A 41 -5.87 5.12 10.32
C GLY A 41 -4.80 6.03 9.77
N ARG A 42 -4.10 6.71 10.63
CA ARG A 42 -2.84 7.33 10.24
C ARG A 42 -1.74 6.36 10.63
N VAL A 43 -1.12 5.76 9.61
CA VAL A 43 0.04 4.86 9.76
C VAL A 43 1.28 5.69 10.08
N ASP A 44 1.17 6.65 11.02
CA ASP A 44 2.30 7.48 11.43
C ASP A 44 3.33 6.67 12.25
N ALA A 45 2.91 5.51 12.78
CA ALA A 45 3.79 4.59 13.50
C ALA A 45 4.70 3.78 12.56
N ALA A 46 4.26 3.47 11.35
CA ALA A 46 5.05 2.69 10.39
C ALA A 46 6.26 3.47 9.84
N ALA A 47 6.20 4.80 9.82
CA ALA A 47 7.32 5.63 9.38
C ALA A 47 8.52 5.62 10.35
N SER A 48 8.33 5.15 11.59
CA SER A 48 9.38 5.13 12.62
C SER A 48 10.16 3.82 12.70
N ILE A 49 9.72 2.76 12.02
CA ILE A 49 10.44 1.48 11.96
C ILE A 49 11.49 1.58 10.87
N ALA A 50 12.65 2.18 11.20
CA ALA A 50 13.79 2.16 10.30
C ALA A 50 14.23 0.71 10.08
N THR A 51 14.00 0.18 8.88
CA THR A 51 14.55 -1.13 8.49
C THR A 51 16.07 -1.02 8.47
N LYS A 52 16.73 -1.78 9.34
CA LYS A 52 18.19 -1.92 9.27
C LYS A 52 18.55 -2.71 8.02
N GLY A 53 19.16 -2.04 7.04
CA GLY A 53 19.69 -2.68 5.84
C GLY A 53 18.93 -2.33 4.55
N PRO A 54 19.29 -2.97 3.44
CA PRO A 54 18.72 -2.67 2.12
C PRO A 54 17.22 -2.93 2.07
N ARG A 55 16.51 -2.10 1.29
CA ARG A 55 15.07 -2.24 1.07
C ARG A 55 14.77 -3.53 0.33
N LYS A 56 13.76 -4.24 0.80
CA LYS A 56 13.34 -5.51 0.22
C LYS A 56 12.37 -5.29 -0.93
N ARG A 57 12.47 -6.11 -1.96
CA ARG A 57 11.52 -6.13 -3.07
C ARG A 57 10.33 -7.00 -2.72
N VAL A 58 9.16 -6.40 -2.75
CA VAL A 58 7.89 -7.04 -2.35
C VAL A 58 6.89 -6.93 -3.48
N ALA A 59 6.23 -8.03 -3.80
CA ALA A 59 5.10 -8.02 -4.71
C ALA A 59 3.80 -8.21 -3.93
N VAL A 60 2.80 -7.38 -4.19
CA VAL A 60 1.42 -7.63 -3.77
C VAL A 60 0.71 -8.27 -4.94
N ILE A 61 0.40 -9.56 -4.82
CA ILE A 61 -0.28 -10.29 -5.89
C ILE A 61 -1.79 -10.29 -5.64
N LYS A 62 -2.55 -10.81 -6.62
CA LYS A 62 -4.00 -10.81 -6.63
C LYS A 62 -4.59 -11.32 -5.32
N PHE A 63 -5.44 -10.49 -4.70
CA PHE A 63 -6.33 -10.90 -3.62
C PHE A 63 -7.61 -11.49 -4.21
N THR A 64 -8.07 -12.59 -3.63
CA THR A 64 -9.36 -13.18 -4.05
C THR A 64 -10.50 -12.58 -3.25
N ASP A 65 -11.63 -12.38 -3.89
CA ASP A 65 -12.87 -12.02 -3.20
C ASP A 65 -13.71 -13.30 -3.01
N LYS A 66 -13.82 -13.75 -1.77
CA LYS A 66 -14.62 -14.90 -1.35
C LYS A 66 -15.96 -14.50 -0.76
N SER A 67 -16.22 -13.19 -0.65
CA SER A 67 -17.48 -12.69 -0.14
C SER A 67 -18.62 -12.93 -1.14
N ALA A 68 -19.81 -13.23 -0.62
CA ALA A 68 -21.00 -13.34 -1.46
C ALA A 68 -21.43 -11.99 -2.06
N TYR A 69 -20.97 -10.89 -1.49
CA TYR A 69 -21.33 -9.52 -1.88
C TYR A 69 -20.52 -8.99 -3.07
N GLY A 70 -19.21 -9.18 -3.05
CA GLY A 70 -18.29 -8.46 -3.94
C GLY A 70 -18.21 -9.00 -5.37
N ARG A 71 -18.75 -10.19 -5.64
CA ARG A 71 -18.72 -10.85 -6.97
C ARG A 71 -17.33 -10.83 -7.63
N GLY A 72 -16.27 -10.92 -6.83
CA GLY A 72 -14.88 -10.97 -7.29
C GLY A 72 -14.17 -9.61 -7.38
N ARG A 73 -14.82 -8.48 -7.17
CA ARG A 73 -14.23 -7.14 -7.38
C ARG A 73 -13.46 -6.58 -6.17
N LEU A 74 -13.80 -6.98 -4.95
CA LEU A 74 -13.20 -6.42 -3.74
C LEU A 74 -11.73 -6.81 -3.56
N GLY A 75 -11.29 -7.90 -4.18
CA GLY A 75 -9.90 -8.32 -4.15
C GLY A 75 -8.94 -7.31 -4.76
N GLY A 76 -9.32 -6.71 -5.90
CA GLY A 76 -8.55 -5.63 -6.53
C GLY A 76 -8.44 -4.40 -5.62
N ALA A 77 -9.56 -3.98 -5.02
CA ALA A 77 -9.56 -2.83 -4.11
C ALA A 77 -8.64 -3.04 -2.89
N VAL A 78 -8.60 -4.25 -2.31
CA VAL A 78 -7.66 -4.59 -1.23
C VAL A 78 -6.22 -4.53 -1.71
N GLN A 79 -5.93 -5.07 -2.90
CA GLN A 79 -4.59 -5.01 -3.49
C GLN A 79 -4.11 -3.57 -3.65
N ASP A 80 -4.92 -2.69 -4.21
CA ASP A 80 -4.60 -1.27 -4.42
C ASP A 80 -4.38 -0.52 -3.09
N ILE A 81 -5.21 -0.79 -2.09
CA ILE A 81 -5.04 -0.21 -0.75
C ILE A 81 -3.72 -0.67 -0.14
N LEU A 82 -3.39 -1.97 -0.20
CA LEU A 82 -2.14 -2.50 0.34
C LEU A 82 -0.91 -1.94 -0.37
N ILE A 83 -0.93 -1.85 -1.70
CA ILE A 83 0.13 -1.21 -2.48
C ILE A 83 0.32 0.23 -2.01
N THR A 84 -0.77 0.97 -1.82
CA THR A 84 -0.72 2.36 -1.35
C THR A 84 -0.11 2.48 0.05
N GLU A 85 -0.57 1.67 1.01
CA GLU A 85 -0.09 1.73 2.39
C GLU A 85 1.38 1.27 2.51
N LEU A 86 1.76 0.20 1.83
CA LEU A 86 3.15 -0.27 1.79
C LEU A 86 4.08 0.73 1.09
N SER A 87 3.61 1.39 0.02
CA SER A 87 4.36 2.44 -0.67
C SER A 87 4.61 3.65 0.25
N ARG A 88 3.60 4.06 1.00
CA ARG A 88 3.70 5.18 1.97
C ARG A 88 4.71 4.89 3.09
N SER A 89 4.88 3.63 3.47
CA SER A 89 5.88 3.27 4.48
C SER A 89 7.32 3.59 4.05
N GLY A 90 7.58 3.66 2.73
CA GLY A 90 8.92 3.91 2.15
C GLY A 90 9.96 2.83 2.45
N GLN A 91 9.58 1.73 3.10
CA GLN A 91 10.50 0.69 3.59
C GLN A 91 10.80 -0.39 2.56
N PHE A 92 9.98 -0.48 1.52
CA PHE A 92 10.03 -1.55 0.53
C PHE A 92 10.11 -0.98 -0.89
N ILE A 93 10.62 -1.79 -1.79
CA ILE A 93 10.49 -1.57 -3.23
C ILE A 93 9.34 -2.45 -3.70
N LEU A 94 8.22 -1.83 -4.05
CA LEU A 94 7.09 -2.57 -4.57
C LEU A 94 7.30 -2.90 -6.04
N VAL A 95 7.09 -4.16 -6.38
CA VAL A 95 7.16 -4.67 -7.75
C VAL A 95 5.75 -4.99 -8.21
N SER A 96 5.32 -4.31 -9.26
CA SER A 96 4.01 -4.56 -9.86
C SER A 96 3.95 -5.94 -10.51
N ARG A 97 2.82 -6.60 -10.38
CA ARG A 97 2.50 -7.90 -10.97
C ARG A 97 1.03 -7.96 -11.37
N GLY A 98 0.73 -8.58 -12.48
CA GLY A 98 -0.63 -8.69 -13.00
C GLY A 98 -0.92 -7.62 -14.05
N ALA A 99 -2.12 -7.03 -14.06
CA ALA A 99 -2.57 -6.10 -15.09
C ALA A 99 -1.63 -4.90 -15.32
N ASP A 100 -0.99 -4.38 -14.26
CA ASP A 100 -0.02 -3.29 -14.40
C ASP A 100 1.25 -3.74 -15.14
N MET A 101 1.66 -5.00 -14.98
CA MET A 101 2.80 -5.56 -15.71
C MET A 101 2.43 -5.75 -17.18
N ASP A 102 1.21 -6.17 -17.48
CA ASP A 102 0.72 -6.31 -18.86
C ASP A 102 0.76 -4.95 -19.56
N LEU A 103 0.32 -3.86 -18.91
CA LEU A 103 0.43 -2.50 -19.45
C LEU A 103 1.88 -2.07 -19.73
N VAL A 104 2.82 -2.43 -18.83
CA VAL A 104 4.25 -2.15 -19.04
C VAL A 104 4.81 -2.96 -20.21
N LEU A 105 4.40 -4.22 -20.35
CA LEU A 105 4.82 -5.07 -21.47
C LEU A 105 4.23 -4.58 -22.79
N ASP A 106 2.97 -4.17 -22.82
CA ASP A 106 2.33 -3.59 -24.00
C ASP A 106 3.03 -2.30 -24.44
N GLU A 107 3.42 -1.42 -23.50
CA GLU A 107 4.18 -0.20 -23.81
C GLU A 107 5.61 -0.53 -24.32
N GLN A 108 6.25 -1.56 -23.77
CA GLN A 108 7.54 -2.04 -24.23
C GLN A 108 7.46 -2.65 -25.63
N ASP A 109 6.38 -3.36 -25.95
CA ASP A 109 6.15 -3.92 -27.29
C ASP A 109 5.85 -2.82 -28.31
N LEU A 110 5.08 -1.78 -27.95
CA LEU A 110 4.88 -0.59 -28.77
C LEU A 110 6.21 0.16 -29.01
N ALA A 111 7.03 0.34 -27.99
CA ALA A 111 8.36 0.97 -28.09
C ALA A 111 9.34 0.11 -28.93
N GLY A 112 9.15 -1.21 -28.94
CA GLY A 112 9.95 -2.17 -29.72
C GLY A 112 9.71 -2.12 -31.24
N THR A 113 8.62 -1.50 -31.70
CA THR A 113 8.32 -1.32 -33.13
C THR A 113 9.10 -0.17 -33.78
N THR A 114 9.76 0.69 -33.00
CA THR A 114 10.58 1.81 -33.50
C THR A 114 12.03 1.64 -33.06
N THR A 115 12.81 0.88 -33.83
CA THR A 115 14.27 0.94 -33.94
C THR A 115 15.09 0.96 -32.63
N ILE A 116 14.72 0.20 -31.61
CA ILE A 116 15.59 -0.04 -30.45
C ILE A 116 16.11 -1.47 -30.50
N LYS A 117 17.44 -1.62 -30.40
CA LYS A 117 18.13 -2.90 -30.46
C LYS A 117 17.46 -3.94 -29.55
N LYS A 118 17.00 -5.04 -30.16
CA LYS A 118 16.62 -6.26 -29.45
C LYS A 118 17.79 -6.70 -28.56
N GLY A 119 17.68 -6.54 -27.26
CA GLY A 119 18.73 -7.01 -26.35
C GLY A 119 18.74 -6.41 -24.95
N THR A 120 18.01 -5.32 -24.69
CA THR A 120 17.98 -4.66 -23.37
C THR A 120 16.64 -4.74 -22.65
N GLY A 121 15.61 -5.31 -23.27
CA GLY A 121 14.36 -5.63 -22.57
C GLY A 121 14.61 -6.80 -21.61
N ALA A 122 14.33 -6.63 -20.33
CA ALA A 122 14.27 -7.75 -19.40
C ALA A 122 13.33 -8.80 -20.01
N LYS A 123 13.83 -10.03 -20.20
CA LYS A 123 13.00 -11.13 -20.68
C LYS A 123 11.80 -11.24 -19.77
N ALA A 124 10.60 -11.30 -20.34
CA ALA A 124 9.37 -11.60 -19.61
C ALA A 124 9.59 -12.88 -18.81
N GLY A 125 9.84 -12.76 -17.50
CA GLY A 125 10.21 -13.88 -16.63
C GLY A 125 11.50 -13.69 -15.81
N GLU A 126 12.44 -12.83 -16.19
CA GLU A 126 13.55 -12.43 -15.31
C GLU A 126 13.09 -11.36 -14.35
N ILE A 127 12.34 -11.83 -13.39
CA ILE A 127 11.77 -11.02 -12.36
C ILE A 127 12.90 -10.59 -11.44
N LEU A 128 13.08 -9.30 -11.32
CA LEU A 128 13.84 -8.66 -10.24
C LEU A 128 13.62 -9.45 -8.95
N GLY A 129 14.67 -10.13 -8.43
CA GLY A 129 14.55 -11.05 -7.32
C GLY A 129 13.68 -10.52 -6.18
N LEU A 130 12.50 -11.10 -6.01
CA LEU A 130 11.60 -10.77 -4.90
C LEU A 130 12.16 -11.35 -3.60
N ASN A 131 11.98 -10.60 -2.53
CA ASN A 131 12.24 -11.10 -1.18
C ASN A 131 10.97 -11.63 -0.54
N ALA A 132 9.81 -11.04 -0.85
CA ALA A 132 8.54 -11.45 -0.28
C ALA A 132 7.38 -11.26 -1.23
N ILE A 133 6.33 -12.03 -1.01
CA ILE A 133 5.06 -11.95 -1.73
C ILE A 133 3.94 -11.78 -0.69
N VAL A 134 3.11 -10.76 -0.88
CA VAL A 134 1.90 -10.52 -0.08
C VAL A 134 0.69 -10.96 -0.91
N THR A 135 -0.16 -11.78 -0.34
CA THR A 135 -1.41 -12.27 -0.97
C THR A 135 -2.49 -12.47 0.09
N GLY A 136 -3.71 -12.74 -0.33
CA GLY A 136 -4.79 -12.99 0.61
C GLY A 136 -6.17 -13.04 -0.02
N ALA A 137 -7.18 -12.78 0.79
CA ALA A 137 -8.57 -12.77 0.36
C ALA A 137 -9.42 -11.79 1.17
N VAL A 138 -10.48 -11.28 0.56
CA VAL A 138 -11.64 -10.75 1.28
C VAL A 138 -12.51 -11.95 1.63
N SER A 139 -12.49 -12.37 2.90
CA SER A 139 -13.22 -13.56 3.35
C SER A 139 -14.67 -13.26 3.65
N GLN A 140 -14.96 -12.05 4.12
CA GLN A 140 -16.32 -11.60 4.39
C GLN A 140 -16.47 -10.12 4.02
N PHE A 141 -17.62 -9.80 3.46
CA PHE A 141 -18.07 -8.44 3.27
C PHE A 141 -19.60 -8.38 3.34
N GLY A 142 -20.13 -7.37 4.00
CA GLY A 142 -21.57 -7.16 4.10
C GLY A 142 -21.92 -5.72 4.41
N VAL A 143 -23.10 -5.31 3.95
CA VAL A 143 -23.68 -4.00 4.26
C VAL A 143 -25.00 -4.22 4.96
N LYS A 144 -25.14 -3.65 6.14
CA LYS A 144 -26.38 -3.63 6.92
C LYS A 144 -26.95 -2.21 6.90
N GLN A 145 -28.27 -2.12 6.77
CA GLN A 145 -28.98 -0.85 6.81
C GLN A 145 -30.04 -0.91 7.90
N LYS A 146 -30.02 0.08 8.78
CA LYS A 146 -31.08 0.33 9.76
C LYS A 146 -31.73 1.66 9.44
N SER A 147 -33.06 1.70 9.38
CA SER A 147 -33.81 2.93 9.16
C SER A 147 -34.82 3.08 10.27
N ALA A 148 -34.96 4.29 10.81
CA ALA A 148 -35.97 4.64 11.77
C ALA A 148 -36.73 5.87 11.25
N THR A 149 -38.07 5.79 11.28
CA THR A 149 -38.92 6.91 10.86
C THR A 149 -39.64 7.44 12.09
N TYR A 150 -39.61 8.75 12.28
CA TYR A 150 -40.23 9.48 13.35
C TYR A 150 -41.30 10.44 12.78
N LEU A 151 -42.18 10.97 13.61
CA LEU A 151 -43.25 11.86 13.18
C LEU A 151 -42.75 13.09 12.40
N LEU A 152 -41.54 13.58 12.71
CA LEU A 152 -40.95 14.78 12.09
C LEU A 152 -39.64 14.52 11.32
N GLY A 153 -39.29 13.25 11.08
CA GLY A 153 -38.05 12.94 10.37
C GLY A 153 -37.77 11.45 10.22
N ALA A 154 -36.70 11.15 9.53
CA ALA A 154 -36.18 9.79 9.36
C ALA A 154 -34.66 9.78 9.57
N SER A 155 -34.17 8.73 10.19
CA SER A 155 -32.76 8.45 10.26
C SER A 155 -32.44 7.14 9.55
N LYS A 156 -31.30 7.10 8.87
CA LYS A 156 -30.78 5.94 8.16
C LYS A 156 -29.33 5.74 8.57
N VAL A 157 -29.02 4.56 9.08
CA VAL A 157 -27.66 4.14 9.41
C VAL A 157 -27.29 2.99 8.51
N GLN A 158 -26.17 3.13 7.79
CA GLN A 158 -25.58 2.10 6.95
C GLN A 158 -24.25 1.67 7.57
N THR A 159 -24.06 0.37 7.78
CA THR A 159 -22.85 -0.22 8.34
C THR A 159 -22.26 -1.18 7.34
N ALA A 160 -21.03 -0.92 6.88
CA ALA A 160 -20.24 -1.83 6.06
C ALA A 160 -19.24 -2.56 6.96
N GLU A 161 -19.21 -3.87 6.86
CA GLU A 161 -18.29 -4.75 7.58
C GLU A 161 -17.43 -5.51 6.58
N ALA A 162 -16.11 -5.57 6.79
CA ALA A 162 -15.17 -6.29 5.93
C ALA A 162 -14.22 -7.13 6.77
N THR A 163 -13.92 -8.35 6.32
CA THR A 163 -12.83 -9.17 6.85
C THR A 163 -11.85 -9.49 5.74
N VAL A 164 -10.58 -9.14 5.97
CA VAL A 164 -9.48 -9.34 5.04
C VAL A 164 -8.44 -10.25 5.67
N ASP A 165 -8.15 -11.36 5.00
CA ASP A 165 -7.08 -12.28 5.37
C ASP A 165 -5.84 -11.96 4.55
N VAL A 166 -4.68 -11.83 5.20
CA VAL A 166 -3.39 -11.59 4.55
C VAL A 166 -2.42 -12.73 4.84
N ARG A 167 -1.56 -13.02 3.87
CA ARG A 167 -0.46 -13.97 4.00
C ARG A 167 0.81 -13.36 3.43
N LEU A 168 1.90 -13.55 4.13
CA LEU A 168 3.25 -13.22 3.70
C LEU A 168 4.01 -14.49 3.37
N ILE A 169 4.53 -14.57 2.16
CA ILE A 169 5.26 -15.70 1.64
C ILE A 169 6.71 -15.27 1.40
N ASP A 170 7.65 -16.04 1.91
CA ASP A 170 9.06 -15.89 1.55
C ASP A 170 9.27 -16.33 0.11
N ALA A 171 9.75 -15.41 -0.74
CA ALA A 171 9.89 -15.67 -2.17
C ALA A 171 11.02 -16.67 -2.49
N SER A 172 11.96 -16.88 -1.58
CA SER A 172 13.09 -17.80 -1.75
C SER A 172 12.72 -19.26 -1.43
N THR A 173 11.85 -19.46 -0.44
CA THR A 173 11.46 -20.78 0.05
C THR A 173 10.05 -21.20 -0.34
N GLY A 174 9.18 -20.21 -0.69
CA GLY A 174 7.76 -20.45 -0.93
C GLY A 174 6.94 -20.68 0.35
N GLN A 175 7.55 -20.56 1.53
CA GLN A 175 6.86 -20.78 2.80
C GLN A 175 6.03 -19.58 3.21
N VAL A 176 4.84 -19.84 3.77
CA VAL A 176 4.02 -18.81 4.44
C VAL A 176 4.66 -18.54 5.81
N ILE A 177 5.24 -17.36 5.96
CA ILE A 177 5.95 -16.95 7.19
C ILE A 177 5.10 -16.10 8.12
N TYR A 178 3.95 -15.65 7.65
CA TYR A 178 3.00 -14.88 8.44
C TYR A 178 1.61 -14.93 7.81
N ALA A 179 0.58 -14.98 8.65
CA ALA A 179 -0.82 -14.83 8.25
C ALA A 179 -1.60 -14.13 9.36
N GLU A 180 -2.48 -13.22 8.98
CA GLU A 180 -3.37 -12.51 9.91
C GLU A 180 -4.69 -12.16 9.23
N SER A 181 -5.73 -11.95 10.03
CA SER A 181 -7.04 -11.47 9.60
C SER A 181 -7.36 -10.14 10.26
N GLY A 182 -7.78 -9.17 9.45
CA GLY A 182 -8.28 -7.90 9.93
C GLY A 182 -9.78 -7.77 9.72
N ASN A 183 -10.50 -7.33 10.75
CA ASN A 183 -11.91 -6.97 10.65
C ASN A 183 -12.07 -5.46 10.71
N GLY A 184 -12.77 -4.89 9.73
CA GLY A 184 -13.05 -3.46 9.61
C GLY A 184 -14.54 -3.19 9.55
N VAL A 185 -14.97 -2.17 10.27
CA VAL A 185 -16.34 -1.68 10.28
C VAL A 185 -16.33 -0.21 9.92
N TYR A 186 -17.21 0.18 9.02
CA TYR A 186 -17.47 1.57 8.71
C TYR A 186 -18.97 1.85 8.79
N GLU A 187 -19.32 2.92 9.49
CA GLU A 187 -20.71 3.33 9.67
C GLU A 187 -20.93 4.74 9.12
N GLU A 188 -21.99 4.91 8.37
CA GLU A 188 -22.45 6.20 7.87
C GLU A 188 -23.91 6.42 8.28
N SER A 189 -24.16 7.58 8.90
CA SER A 189 -25.51 7.98 9.31
C SER A 189 -25.97 9.17 8.47
N SER A 190 -27.25 9.16 8.08
CA SER A 190 -27.93 10.28 7.47
C SER A 190 -29.25 10.55 8.20
N THR A 191 -29.51 11.82 8.49
CA THR A 191 -30.74 12.24 9.18
C THR A 191 -31.50 13.22 8.30
N GLN A 192 -32.79 13.02 8.18
CA GLN A 192 -33.72 13.89 7.47
C GLN A 192 -34.71 14.49 8.48
N VAL A 193 -34.85 15.81 8.52
CA VAL A 193 -35.79 16.52 9.40
C VAL A 193 -36.69 17.38 8.52
N LEU A 194 -38.00 17.25 8.67
CA LEU A 194 -39.02 18.02 7.93
C LEU A 194 -38.83 18.00 6.39
N GLY A 195 -38.40 16.87 5.86
CA GLY A 195 -38.15 16.73 4.42
C GLY A 195 -36.88 17.43 3.91
N MET A 196 -36.14 18.11 4.77
CA MET A 196 -34.82 18.68 4.47
C MET A 196 -33.74 17.76 5.01
N GLY A 197 -32.81 17.37 4.15
CA GLY A 197 -31.69 16.46 4.44
C GLY A 197 -31.47 15.51 3.27
N GLY A 198 -30.21 15.21 2.97
CA GLY A 198 -29.86 14.28 1.90
C GLY A 198 -30.05 12.83 2.34
N THR A 199 -30.83 12.04 1.64
CA THR A 199 -30.69 10.60 1.67
C THR A 199 -29.47 10.25 0.83
N LYS A 200 -28.33 9.97 1.48
CA LYS A 200 -27.21 9.37 0.77
C LYS A 200 -27.60 7.93 0.42
N GLY A 201 -27.60 7.63 -0.87
CA GLY A 201 -27.69 6.28 -1.38
C GLY A 201 -26.46 5.46 -0.91
N TYR A 202 -26.48 4.19 -1.22
CA TYR A 202 -25.30 3.35 -1.09
C TYR A 202 -24.16 3.95 -1.92
N ASP A 203 -23.00 4.15 -1.29
CA ASP A 203 -21.82 4.71 -1.93
C ASP A 203 -20.70 3.66 -1.90
N GLU A 204 -20.10 3.38 -3.05
CA GLU A 204 -18.94 2.48 -3.17
C GLU A 204 -17.76 2.92 -2.28
N THR A 205 -17.73 4.18 -1.86
CA THR A 205 -16.74 4.68 -0.88
C THR A 205 -16.84 3.98 0.47
N MET A 206 -18.00 3.48 0.87
CA MET A 206 -18.18 2.71 2.10
C MET A 206 -17.42 1.38 2.07
N GLU A 207 -17.39 0.71 0.91
CA GLU A 207 -16.60 -0.51 0.72
C GLU A 207 -15.12 -0.23 0.96
N GLY A 208 -14.59 0.79 0.30
CA GLY A 208 -13.20 1.19 0.45
C GLY A 208 -12.83 1.57 1.89
N LYS A 209 -13.74 2.24 2.62
CA LYS A 209 -13.52 2.63 4.02
C LYS A 209 -13.52 1.41 4.96
N ALA A 210 -14.44 0.47 4.78
CA ALA A 210 -14.47 -0.77 5.56
C ALA A 210 -13.23 -1.64 5.28
N LEU A 211 -12.80 -1.76 4.02
CA LEU A 211 -11.58 -2.47 3.64
C LEU A 211 -10.33 -1.82 4.25
N ARG A 212 -10.22 -0.48 4.21
CA ARG A 212 -9.10 0.23 4.88
C ARG A 212 -9.11 0.00 6.39
N ALA A 213 -10.27 0.03 7.03
CA ALA A 213 -10.40 -0.26 8.44
C ALA A 213 -9.96 -1.70 8.77
N ALA A 214 -10.26 -2.67 7.90
CA ALA A 214 -9.79 -4.04 8.05
C ALA A 214 -8.26 -4.14 7.90
N ILE A 215 -7.69 -3.53 6.87
CA ILE A 215 -6.25 -3.53 6.60
C ILE A 215 -5.47 -2.85 7.72
N SER A 216 -5.99 -1.76 8.30
CA SER A 216 -5.35 -1.05 9.40
C SER A 216 -5.12 -1.91 10.65
N LYS A 217 -5.82 -3.04 10.79
CA LYS A 217 -5.64 -3.95 11.92
C LYS A 217 -4.36 -4.77 11.86
N PHE A 218 -3.85 -5.04 10.66
CA PHE A 218 -2.68 -5.91 10.49
C PHE A 218 -1.50 -5.27 9.75
N ILE A 219 -1.68 -4.09 9.14
CA ILE A 219 -0.65 -3.53 8.26
C ILE A 219 0.69 -3.29 8.98
N ASP A 220 0.66 -2.81 10.22
CA ASP A 220 1.88 -2.57 11.00
C ASP A 220 2.60 -3.87 11.34
N ASN A 221 1.87 -4.91 11.74
CA ASN A 221 2.41 -6.23 11.99
C ASN A 221 3.01 -6.84 10.72
N LEU A 222 2.32 -6.68 9.58
CA LEU A 222 2.80 -7.12 8.27
C LEU A 222 4.13 -6.44 7.92
N ILE A 223 4.22 -5.11 8.07
CA ILE A 223 5.44 -4.32 7.83
C ILE A 223 6.57 -4.80 8.73
N GLN A 224 6.31 -5.00 10.02
CA GLN A 224 7.31 -5.51 10.96
C GLN A 224 7.81 -6.90 10.57
N ARG A 225 6.92 -7.81 10.18
CA ARG A 225 7.31 -9.16 9.73
C ARG A 225 8.11 -9.12 8.44
N MET A 226 7.72 -8.30 7.47
CA MET A 226 8.52 -8.09 6.26
C MET A 226 9.91 -7.52 6.56
N ALA A 227 10.03 -6.65 7.57
CA ALA A 227 11.32 -6.10 8.00
C ALA A 227 12.29 -7.16 8.52
N THR A 228 11.80 -8.28 9.07
CA THR A 228 12.64 -9.39 9.57
C THR A 228 13.16 -10.33 8.48
N ILE A 229 12.58 -10.29 7.27
CA ILE A 229 13.07 -11.10 6.14
C ILE A 229 14.49 -10.67 5.80
N GLU A 230 15.37 -11.62 5.55
CA GLU A 230 16.73 -11.31 5.11
C GLU A 230 16.70 -10.75 3.67
N TRP A 231 17.41 -9.64 3.47
CA TRP A 231 17.56 -9.10 2.12
C TRP A 231 18.44 -10.00 1.27
N SER A 232 18.07 -10.21 0.03
CA SER A 232 18.89 -10.86 -0.99
C SER A 232 18.73 -10.17 -2.34
N GLY A 233 19.81 -10.14 -3.10
CA GLY A 233 19.84 -9.77 -4.51
C GLY A 233 20.37 -10.93 -5.35
N LYS A 234 20.65 -10.67 -6.63
CA LYS A 234 21.21 -11.64 -7.57
C LYS A 234 22.39 -11.04 -8.33
N VAL A 235 23.34 -11.88 -8.68
CA VAL A 235 24.37 -11.56 -9.68
C VAL A 235 23.70 -11.48 -11.05
N ALA A 236 23.83 -10.34 -11.71
CA ALA A 236 23.26 -10.07 -13.04
C ALA A 236 24.26 -10.33 -14.17
N ALA A 237 25.55 -10.03 -13.94
CA ALA A 237 26.64 -10.30 -14.87
C ALA A 237 27.94 -10.56 -14.13
N VAL A 238 28.88 -11.25 -14.78
CA VAL A 238 30.24 -11.52 -14.28
C VAL A 238 31.21 -11.28 -15.40
N ASP A 239 32.08 -10.29 -15.26
CA ASP A 239 33.11 -9.92 -16.20
C ASP A 239 34.49 -9.92 -15.50
N GLY A 240 35.11 -11.08 -15.43
CA GLY A 240 36.34 -11.26 -14.67
C GLY A 240 36.18 -11.01 -13.20
N ASP A 241 36.81 -9.95 -12.66
CA ASP A 241 36.70 -9.55 -11.25
C ASP A 241 35.58 -8.54 -10.99
N GLU A 242 34.93 -8.05 -12.05
CA GLU A 242 33.79 -7.16 -11.96
C GLU A 242 32.49 -7.97 -11.96
N ILE A 243 31.68 -7.75 -10.93
CA ILE A 243 30.42 -8.45 -10.72
C ILE A 243 29.30 -7.43 -10.66
N THR A 244 28.33 -7.54 -11.53
CA THR A 244 27.13 -6.72 -11.51
C THR A 244 26.07 -7.39 -10.64
N VAL A 245 25.49 -6.61 -9.72
CA VAL A 245 24.38 -7.04 -8.85
C VAL A 245 23.12 -6.25 -9.18
N ASN A 246 21.97 -6.91 -9.21
CA ASN A 246 20.66 -6.31 -9.49
C ASN A 246 20.10 -5.51 -8.31
N ALA A 247 20.92 -4.85 -7.55
CA ALA A 247 20.55 -4.01 -6.42
C ALA A 247 21.53 -2.84 -6.34
N GLY A 248 21.03 -1.64 -6.06
CA GLY A 248 21.84 -0.43 -6.07
C GLY A 248 21.38 0.62 -5.07
N ARG A 249 21.40 1.88 -5.47
CA ARG A 249 21.04 3.02 -4.63
C ARG A 249 19.58 3.00 -4.19
N LYS A 250 18.65 2.63 -5.08
CA LYS A 250 17.23 2.52 -4.73
C LYS A 250 16.99 1.44 -3.69
N THR A 251 17.74 0.36 -3.77
CA THR A 251 17.74 -0.70 -2.75
C THR A 251 18.35 -0.22 -1.43
N GLY A 252 19.23 0.79 -1.47
CA GLY A 252 19.89 1.35 -0.29
C GLY A 252 21.25 0.72 0.02
N LEU A 253 21.90 0.11 -0.99
CA LEU A 253 23.31 -0.28 -0.89
C LEU A 253 24.19 0.96 -0.91
N LEU A 254 25.34 0.87 -0.24
CA LEU A 254 26.37 1.90 -0.17
C LEU A 254 27.66 1.40 -0.80
N VAL A 255 28.45 2.31 -1.37
CA VAL A 255 29.81 1.99 -1.79
C VAL A 255 30.61 1.54 -0.57
N GLY A 256 31.30 0.41 -0.68
CA GLY A 256 32.01 -0.24 0.41
C GLY A 256 31.20 -1.36 1.11
N ASP A 257 29.91 -1.49 0.84
CA ASP A 257 29.12 -2.62 1.35
C ASP A 257 29.72 -3.95 0.89
N ARG A 258 29.80 -4.89 1.81
CA ARG A 258 30.31 -6.24 1.58
C ARG A 258 29.14 -7.19 1.39
N LEU A 259 29.18 -7.94 0.31
CA LEU A 259 28.14 -8.91 -0.02
C LEU A 259 28.75 -10.31 -0.10
N ARG A 260 28.13 -11.26 0.60
CA ARG A 260 28.46 -12.67 0.45
C ARG A 260 27.69 -13.25 -0.73
N VAL A 261 28.37 -14.04 -1.54
CA VAL A 261 27.80 -14.67 -2.74
C VAL A 261 27.58 -16.14 -2.47
N PHE A 262 26.39 -16.59 -2.75
CA PHE A 262 25.97 -18.00 -2.62
C PHE A 262 25.56 -18.53 -3.98
N GLY A 263 25.91 -19.76 -4.28
CA GLY A 263 25.43 -20.41 -5.50
C GLY A 263 23.89 -20.47 -5.52
N GLU A 264 23.34 -20.58 -6.72
CA GLU A 264 21.92 -20.81 -6.87
C GLU A 264 21.55 -22.11 -6.15
N GLY A 265 20.64 -22.02 -5.19
CA GLY A 265 20.17 -23.17 -4.45
C GLY A 265 19.37 -24.12 -5.36
N ARG A 266 19.40 -25.41 -5.07
CA ARG A 266 18.58 -26.38 -5.82
C ARG A 266 17.25 -26.61 -5.12
N GLU A 267 16.20 -26.72 -5.91
CA GLU A 267 14.89 -27.13 -5.44
C GLU A 267 14.94 -28.57 -4.91
N VAL A 268 14.36 -28.79 -3.74
CA VAL A 268 14.22 -30.12 -3.14
C VAL A 268 12.76 -30.53 -3.28
N ILE A 269 12.53 -31.60 -4.01
CA ILE A 269 11.20 -32.14 -4.26
C ILE A 269 11.07 -33.39 -3.38
N ASP A 270 9.96 -33.48 -2.66
CA ASP A 270 9.61 -34.69 -1.91
C ASP A 270 9.43 -35.87 -2.86
N PRO A 271 10.13 -37.00 -2.62
CA PRO A 271 10.11 -38.10 -3.57
C PRO A 271 8.75 -38.80 -3.66
N ASP A 272 7.96 -38.76 -2.61
CA ASP A 272 6.68 -39.47 -2.53
C ASP A 272 5.52 -38.57 -3.01
N THR A 273 5.43 -37.38 -2.49
CA THR A 273 4.32 -36.43 -2.81
C THR A 273 4.56 -35.62 -4.07
N LYS A 274 5.81 -35.59 -4.58
CA LYS A 274 6.24 -34.72 -5.71
C LYS A 274 6.03 -33.21 -5.44
N VAL A 275 5.79 -32.86 -4.20
CA VAL A 275 5.64 -31.44 -3.78
C VAL A 275 7.02 -30.86 -3.48
N SER A 276 7.22 -29.60 -3.86
CA SER A 276 8.44 -28.86 -3.52
C SER A 276 8.52 -28.62 -2.02
N LEU A 277 9.60 -29.10 -1.39
CA LEU A 277 9.94 -28.83 0.00
C LEU A 277 10.65 -27.47 0.17
N GLY A 278 10.85 -26.75 -0.94
CA GLY A 278 11.55 -25.49 -0.99
C GLY A 278 12.94 -25.60 -1.62
N ARG A 279 13.67 -24.50 -1.61
CA ARG A 279 15.00 -24.41 -2.24
C ARG A 279 16.08 -24.49 -1.17
N LYS A 280 16.95 -25.48 -1.25
CA LYS A 280 18.11 -25.61 -0.36
C LYS A 280 19.11 -24.50 -0.73
N PRO A 281 19.57 -23.66 0.23
CA PRO A 281 20.58 -22.64 -0.04
C PRO A 281 21.81 -23.24 -0.73
N GLY A 282 22.33 -22.52 -1.71
CA GLY A 282 23.59 -22.85 -2.35
C GLY A 282 24.77 -22.70 -1.39
N ARG A 283 25.92 -23.26 -1.75
CA ARG A 283 27.17 -23.04 -0.98
C ARG A 283 27.62 -21.61 -1.11
N GLU A 284 28.22 -21.06 -0.07
CA GLU A 284 28.93 -19.79 -0.13
C GLU A 284 30.11 -19.93 -1.10
N LYS A 285 30.21 -19.04 -2.07
CA LYS A 285 31.24 -19.00 -3.11
C LYS A 285 32.30 -17.96 -2.82
N GLY A 286 31.98 -16.93 -2.03
CA GLY A 286 32.90 -15.88 -1.67
C GLY A 286 32.25 -14.55 -1.31
N GLU A 287 33.04 -13.50 -1.40
CA GLU A 287 32.65 -12.13 -1.01
C GLU A 287 33.00 -11.14 -2.11
N ILE A 288 32.11 -10.18 -2.32
CA ILE A 288 32.29 -9.03 -3.22
C ILE A 288 32.05 -7.73 -2.46
N VAL A 289 32.60 -6.62 -2.96
CA VAL A 289 32.45 -5.28 -2.37
C VAL A 289 31.86 -4.35 -3.41
N VAL A 290 30.84 -3.58 -3.03
CA VAL A 290 30.23 -2.57 -3.89
C VAL A 290 31.22 -1.46 -4.16
N THR A 291 31.51 -1.17 -5.42
CA THR A 291 32.45 -0.13 -5.83
C THR A 291 31.77 1.06 -6.49
N ASP A 292 30.69 0.83 -7.22
CA ASP A 292 29.96 1.88 -7.92
C ASP A 292 28.51 1.45 -8.19
N PHE A 293 27.70 2.38 -8.73
CA PHE A 293 26.32 2.15 -9.11
C PHE A 293 26.07 2.65 -10.53
N PHE A 294 25.18 1.96 -11.24
CA PHE A 294 24.72 2.42 -12.56
C PHE A 294 23.23 2.07 -12.77
N GLY A 295 22.65 2.68 -13.81
CA GLY A 295 21.24 2.50 -14.14
C GLY A 295 20.32 2.94 -13.00
N GLU A 296 19.14 2.33 -12.91
CA GLU A 296 18.15 2.67 -11.89
C GLU A 296 18.46 2.06 -10.51
N ASP A 297 18.87 0.78 -10.48
CA ASP A 297 19.09 0.05 -9.23
C ASP A 297 20.05 -1.14 -9.45
N ALA A 298 21.23 -0.87 -9.99
CA ALA A 298 22.29 -1.83 -10.17
C ALA A 298 23.59 -1.36 -9.49
N ALA A 299 24.38 -2.31 -8.97
CA ALA A 299 25.68 -2.05 -8.40
C ALA A 299 26.78 -2.79 -9.18
N VAL A 300 27.90 -2.10 -9.35
CA VAL A 300 29.18 -2.70 -9.73
C VAL A 300 29.89 -3.11 -8.46
N CYS A 301 30.30 -4.36 -8.40
CA CYS A 301 31.04 -4.91 -7.27
C CYS A 301 32.37 -5.49 -7.77
N ARG A 302 33.37 -5.47 -6.90
CA ARG A 302 34.65 -6.12 -7.15
C ARG A 302 34.80 -7.36 -6.29
N ARG A 303 35.34 -8.42 -6.86
CA ARG A 303 35.70 -9.64 -6.14
C ARG A 303 36.69 -9.31 -5.03
N LYS A 304 36.37 -9.77 -3.81
CA LYS A 304 37.28 -9.69 -2.65
C LYS A 304 37.87 -11.07 -2.30
N ALA A 305 37.04 -12.09 -2.35
CA ALA A 305 37.42 -13.47 -2.05
C ALA A 305 36.51 -14.43 -2.78
N GLY A 306 36.98 -15.64 -3.04
CA GLY A 306 36.21 -16.72 -3.64
C GLY A 306 36.34 -16.79 -5.15
N GLU A 307 35.69 -17.81 -5.72
CA GLU A 307 35.80 -18.16 -7.14
C GLU A 307 34.46 -18.63 -7.70
N SER A 308 34.41 -18.76 -9.05
CA SER A 308 33.25 -19.36 -9.75
C SER A 308 31.92 -18.67 -9.53
N PHE A 309 31.92 -17.33 -9.47
CA PHE A 309 30.68 -16.56 -9.48
C PHE A 309 29.97 -16.74 -10.82
N ALA A 310 28.66 -16.82 -10.78
CA ALA A 310 27.81 -17.03 -11.95
C ALA A 310 26.58 -16.12 -11.91
N VAL A 311 26.01 -15.85 -13.06
CA VAL A 311 24.71 -15.20 -13.18
C VAL A 311 23.65 -16.00 -12.40
N ASN A 312 22.75 -15.30 -11.72
CA ASN A 312 21.75 -15.83 -10.79
C ASN A 312 22.27 -16.32 -9.43
N ASP A 313 23.58 -16.25 -9.15
CA ASP A 313 24.05 -16.44 -7.78
C ASP A 313 23.37 -15.43 -6.86
N ILE A 314 23.05 -15.86 -5.64
CA ILE A 314 22.36 -15.05 -4.64
C ILE A 314 23.38 -14.25 -3.85
N VAL A 315 23.14 -12.96 -3.69
CA VAL A 315 23.95 -12.08 -2.84
C VAL A 315 23.19 -11.67 -1.60
N LYS A 316 23.88 -11.62 -0.47
CA LYS A 316 23.35 -11.19 0.82
C LYS A 316 24.32 -10.21 1.47
N LEU A 317 23.80 -9.27 2.28
CA LEU A 317 24.65 -8.33 3.01
C LEU A 317 25.51 -9.11 4.02
N ALA A 318 26.84 -8.89 3.99
CA ALA A 318 27.72 -9.43 5.01
C ALA A 318 27.51 -8.61 6.31
N ARG A 319 27.06 -9.27 7.34
CA ARG A 319 26.91 -8.69 8.68
C ARG A 319 28.22 -8.74 9.44
#